data_8e8f2a6e88699114ba4184df7cc0ed25
#
_entry.id   8e8f2a6e88699114ba4184df7cc0ed25
#
_cell.length_a   1.000
_cell.length_b   1.000
_cell.length_c   1.000
_cell.angle_alpha   90.00
_cell.angle_beta   90.00
_cell.angle_gamma   90.00
#
_symmetry.space_group_name_H-M   'P 1'
#
loop_
_entity.id
_entity.type
_entity.pdbx_description
1 polymer ?
#
loop_
_entity_poly.entity_id
_entity_poly.type
_entity_poly.pdbx_seq_one_letter_code
_entity_poly.pdbx_strand_id
1 'polypeptide(L)'
;MIYLSLLETEEDKKYFKEIYENNYLKMYHVALGILHDRSEAENAVHEAFLSLAEKFQKYAHISGRKMDNFCVSIVKNKAIDSIRRSRHYTEEEIEDMKLYQDEKMVNPENILLSEETKGMIKKALEQISEVFRETLVLKFVYELSNAEIAYIQGVSKKTVVMRIYRGKQMLREIIHEEDMQ
;
A
#
# COMPACT_ATOMS: atom_id res chain seq x y z
N MET A 1 -16.03 15.76 12.27
CA MET A 1 -14.73 15.27 11.72
C MET A 1 -13.64 16.21 12.20
N ILE A 2 -12.72 15.73 13.01
CA ILE A 2 -11.71 16.55 13.71
C ILE A 2 -10.76 17.30 12.75
N TYR A 3 -10.49 16.74 11.55
CA TYR A 3 -9.58 17.34 10.57
C TYR A 3 -10.05 18.68 10.00
N LEU A 4 -11.38 18.92 9.96
CA LEU A 4 -11.94 20.12 9.35
C LEU A 4 -11.60 21.40 10.13
N SER A 5 -11.27 21.28 11.42
CA SER A 5 -10.82 22.42 12.23
C SER A 5 -9.43 22.93 11.86
N LEU A 6 -8.65 22.14 11.11
CA LEU A 6 -7.31 22.49 10.64
C LEU A 6 -7.32 23.19 9.28
N LEU A 7 -8.47 23.26 8.61
CA LEU A 7 -8.62 23.82 7.28
C LEU A 7 -9.15 25.25 7.33
N GLU A 8 -8.60 26.12 6.49
CA GLU A 8 -8.83 27.56 6.57
C GLU A 8 -10.13 27.99 5.90
N THR A 9 -10.50 27.38 4.75
CA THR A 9 -11.65 27.80 3.96
C THR A 9 -12.76 26.73 3.93
N GLU A 10 -14.00 27.15 3.67
CA GLU A 10 -15.12 26.23 3.50
C GLU A 10 -14.95 25.37 2.22
N GLU A 11 -14.28 25.88 1.19
CA GLU A 11 -13.96 25.14 -0.03
C GLU A 11 -12.97 24.02 0.29
N ASP A 12 -11.92 24.29 1.08
CA ASP A 12 -10.97 23.27 1.52
C ASP A 12 -11.65 22.19 2.36
N LYS A 13 -12.55 22.57 3.25
CA LYS A 13 -13.31 21.63 4.09
C LYS A 13 -14.18 20.71 3.24
N LYS A 14 -14.84 21.26 2.21
CA LYS A 14 -15.66 20.48 1.28
C LYS A 14 -14.80 19.51 0.49
N TYR A 15 -13.70 19.99 -0.09
CA TYR A 15 -12.79 19.15 -0.87
C TYR A 15 -12.13 18.08 -0.01
N PHE A 16 -11.68 18.40 1.19
CA PHE A 16 -11.11 17.42 2.11
C PHE A 16 -12.13 16.34 2.49
N LYS A 17 -13.39 16.71 2.69
CA LYS A 17 -14.46 15.74 2.96
C LYS A 17 -14.64 14.75 1.81
N GLU A 18 -14.63 15.23 0.57
CA GLU A 18 -14.67 14.39 -0.63
C GLU A 18 -13.48 13.43 -0.69
N ILE A 19 -12.26 13.92 -0.42
CA ILE A 19 -11.05 13.09 -0.34
C ILE A 19 -11.20 11.99 0.72
N TYR A 20 -11.68 12.34 1.90
CA TYR A 20 -11.88 11.41 3.01
C TYR A 20 -12.89 10.31 2.63
N GLU A 21 -14.06 10.68 2.15
CA GLU A 21 -15.14 9.74 1.79
C GLU A 21 -14.69 8.77 0.67
N ASN A 22 -13.96 9.26 -0.32
CA ASN A 22 -13.51 8.46 -1.45
C ASN A 22 -12.32 7.54 -1.12
N ASN A 23 -11.50 7.89 -0.13
CA ASN A 23 -10.23 7.19 0.09
C ASN A 23 -10.16 6.39 1.41
N TYR A 24 -11.04 6.66 2.38
CA TYR A 24 -10.97 6.04 3.72
C TYR A 24 -10.89 4.51 3.65
N LEU A 25 -11.84 3.85 2.97
CA LEU A 25 -11.88 2.39 2.90
C LEU A 25 -10.66 1.81 2.18
N LYS A 26 -10.21 2.45 1.11
CA LYS A 26 -9.02 2.04 0.37
C LYS A 26 -7.77 2.13 1.25
N MET A 27 -7.59 3.25 1.94
CA MET A 27 -6.48 3.46 2.86
C MET A 27 -6.50 2.47 4.02
N TYR A 28 -7.68 2.20 4.58
CA TYR A 28 -7.85 1.21 5.64
C TYR A 28 -7.43 -0.19 5.20
N HIS A 29 -7.88 -0.65 4.03
CA HIS A 29 -7.47 -1.96 3.53
C HIS A 29 -5.97 -2.06 3.25
N VAL A 30 -5.36 -0.98 2.74
CA VAL A 30 -3.90 -0.92 2.55
C VAL A 30 -3.17 -1.02 3.90
N ALA A 31 -3.59 -0.24 4.89
CA ALA A 31 -2.99 -0.27 6.22
C ALA A 31 -3.18 -1.65 6.89
N LEU A 32 -4.39 -2.22 6.82
CA LEU A 32 -4.69 -3.52 7.37
C LEU A 32 -3.85 -4.64 6.73
N GLY A 33 -3.65 -4.58 5.41
CA GLY A 33 -2.79 -5.53 4.68
C GLY A 33 -1.30 -5.44 5.04
N ILE A 34 -0.86 -4.30 5.58
CA ILE A 34 0.53 -4.10 6.04
C ILE A 34 0.69 -4.45 7.52
N LEU A 35 -0.27 -4.05 8.36
CA LEU A 35 -0.18 -4.11 9.81
C LEU A 35 -0.79 -5.40 10.41
N HIS A 36 -1.72 -6.04 9.68
CA HIS A 36 -2.47 -7.24 10.14
C HIS A 36 -3.22 -7.03 11.48
N ASP A 37 -3.37 -5.77 11.91
CA ASP A 37 -4.10 -5.37 13.11
C ASP A 37 -5.10 -4.25 12.77
N ARG A 38 -6.35 -4.41 13.20
CA ARG A 38 -7.44 -3.48 12.87
C ARG A 38 -7.26 -2.12 13.55
N SER A 39 -6.88 -2.13 14.82
CA SER A 39 -6.69 -0.90 15.60
C SER A 39 -5.52 -0.08 15.06
N GLU A 40 -4.39 -0.74 14.79
CA GLU A 40 -3.22 -0.09 14.20
C GLU A 40 -3.50 0.43 12.79
N ALA A 41 -4.31 -0.30 11.99
CA ALA A 41 -4.72 0.16 10.67
C ALA A 41 -5.60 1.41 10.75
N GLU A 42 -6.56 1.47 11.67
CA GLU A 42 -7.37 2.67 11.91
C GLU A 42 -6.51 3.86 12.37
N ASN A 43 -5.56 3.61 13.28
CA ASN A 43 -4.61 4.63 13.74
C ASN A 43 -3.75 5.17 12.59
N ALA A 44 -3.22 4.29 11.72
CA ALA A 44 -2.43 4.70 10.57
C ALA A 44 -3.23 5.56 9.58
N VAL A 45 -4.50 5.21 9.34
CA VAL A 45 -5.42 6.00 8.50
C VAL A 45 -5.69 7.37 9.14
N HIS A 46 -5.94 7.38 10.46
CA HIS A 46 -6.16 8.63 11.20
C HIS A 46 -4.94 9.55 11.11
N GLU A 47 -3.73 9.03 11.38
CA GLU A 47 -2.48 9.78 11.26
C GLU A 47 -2.22 10.27 9.83
N ALA A 48 -2.61 9.49 8.82
CA ALA A 48 -2.46 9.88 7.42
C ALA A 48 -3.35 11.07 7.06
N PHE A 49 -4.65 11.03 7.43
CA PHE A 49 -5.56 12.16 7.20
C PHE A 49 -5.19 13.39 8.03
N LEU A 50 -4.69 13.21 9.27
CA LEU A 50 -4.20 14.33 10.09
C LEU A 50 -3.03 15.01 9.38
N SER A 51 -2.04 14.24 8.92
CA SER A 51 -0.88 14.79 8.20
C SER A 51 -1.27 15.48 6.88
N LEU A 52 -2.31 14.98 6.19
CA LEU A 52 -2.85 15.62 5.00
C LEU A 52 -3.54 16.96 5.34
N ALA A 53 -4.35 17.00 6.41
CA ALA A 53 -5.04 18.20 6.84
C ALA A 53 -4.09 19.31 7.30
N GLU A 54 -3.05 18.96 8.09
CA GLU A 54 -2.03 19.91 8.57
C GLU A 54 -1.26 20.63 7.45
N LYS A 55 -1.12 19.97 6.29
CA LYS A 55 -0.38 20.48 5.13
C LYS A 55 -1.27 20.65 3.91
N PHE A 56 -2.59 20.79 4.11
CA PHE A 56 -3.58 20.74 3.03
C PHE A 56 -3.32 21.75 1.92
N GLN A 57 -2.97 22.98 2.27
CA GLN A 57 -2.67 24.04 1.30
C GLN A 57 -1.57 23.66 0.30
N LYS A 58 -0.58 22.87 0.76
CA LYS A 58 0.48 22.37 -0.12
C LYS A 58 -0.04 21.38 -1.15
N TYR A 59 -1.10 20.66 -0.85
CA TYR A 59 -1.62 19.54 -1.64
C TYR A 59 -2.99 19.81 -2.29
N ALA A 60 -3.64 20.93 -1.98
CA ALA A 60 -4.96 21.29 -2.47
C ALA A 60 -5.06 21.38 -4.02
N HIS A 61 -3.91 21.59 -4.71
CA HIS A 61 -3.83 21.59 -6.16
C HIS A 61 -3.86 20.18 -6.80
N ILE A 62 -3.67 19.13 -6.00
CA ILE A 62 -3.72 17.74 -6.46
C ILE A 62 -5.17 17.29 -6.48
N SER A 63 -5.62 16.66 -7.55
CA SER A 63 -7.02 16.20 -7.69
C SER A 63 -7.14 14.84 -8.38
N GLY A 64 -8.32 14.24 -8.27
CA GLY A 64 -8.65 12.99 -8.94
C GLY A 64 -7.68 11.86 -8.56
N ARG A 65 -7.33 11.03 -9.52
CA ARG A 65 -6.48 9.85 -9.31
C ARG A 65 -5.13 10.14 -8.67
N LYS A 66 -4.55 11.33 -8.92
CA LYS A 66 -3.28 11.71 -8.28
C LYS A 66 -3.45 11.86 -6.77
N MET A 67 -4.57 12.43 -6.32
CA MET A 67 -4.90 12.54 -4.90
C MET A 67 -5.13 11.14 -4.28
N ASP A 68 -5.82 10.24 -4.98
CA ASP A 68 -6.04 8.87 -4.49
C ASP A 68 -4.72 8.13 -4.28
N ASN A 69 -3.81 8.20 -5.25
CA ASN A 69 -2.48 7.59 -5.13
C ASN A 69 -1.64 8.24 -4.02
N PHE A 70 -1.78 9.54 -3.84
CA PHE A 70 -1.11 10.27 -2.76
C PHE A 70 -1.62 9.84 -1.39
N CYS A 71 -2.93 9.69 -1.20
CA CYS A 71 -3.54 9.16 0.03
C CYS A 71 -3.01 7.75 0.37
N VAL A 72 -2.96 6.87 -0.62
CA VAL A 72 -2.39 5.52 -0.47
C VAL A 72 -0.92 5.58 -0.07
N SER A 73 -0.13 6.46 -0.68
CA SER A 73 1.29 6.63 -0.33
C SER A 73 1.48 7.10 1.13
N ILE A 74 0.66 8.06 1.59
CA ILE A 74 0.75 8.56 2.97
C ILE A 74 0.43 7.43 3.96
N VAL A 75 -0.67 6.70 3.76
CA VAL A 75 -1.07 5.64 4.70
C VAL A 75 -0.08 4.48 4.72
N LYS A 76 0.51 4.12 3.58
CA LYS A 76 1.64 3.15 3.52
C LYS A 76 2.79 3.57 4.44
N ASN A 77 3.24 4.82 4.30
CA ASN A 77 4.34 5.34 5.11
C ASN A 77 3.97 5.30 6.60
N LYS A 78 2.75 5.69 6.98
CA LYS A 78 2.28 5.63 8.37
C LYS A 78 2.24 4.20 8.92
N ALA A 79 1.77 3.24 8.13
CA ALA A 79 1.75 1.84 8.51
C ALA A 79 3.16 1.26 8.71
N ILE A 80 4.10 1.57 7.81
CA ILE A 80 5.50 1.16 7.93
C ILE A 80 6.15 1.82 9.16
N ASP A 81 5.88 3.10 9.41
CA ASP A 81 6.40 3.80 10.58
C ASP A 81 5.83 3.23 11.90
N SER A 82 4.57 2.74 11.91
CA SER A 82 4.01 2.03 13.06
C SER A 82 4.78 0.74 13.35
N ILE A 83 5.07 -0.07 12.33
CA ILE A 83 5.91 -1.27 12.49
C ILE A 83 7.31 -0.88 13.01
N ARG A 84 7.92 0.19 12.48
CA ARG A 84 9.22 0.67 12.94
C ARG A 84 9.21 1.04 14.42
N ARG A 85 8.17 1.68 14.90
CA ARG A 85 8.03 2.05 16.32
C ARG A 85 7.82 0.83 17.23
N SER A 86 7.13 -0.19 16.77
CA SER A 86 6.84 -1.39 17.56
C SER A 86 8.01 -2.37 17.66
N ARG A 87 8.94 -2.32 16.73
CA ARG A 87 10.14 -3.18 16.73
C ARG A 87 11.34 -2.35 17.17
N HIS A 88 12.10 -2.80 18.19
CA HIS A 88 13.40 -2.22 18.54
C HIS A 88 14.44 -2.63 17.49
N TYR A 89 14.75 -1.73 16.55
CA TYR A 89 15.74 -1.97 15.49
C TYR A 89 17.11 -1.41 15.83
N THR A 90 18.15 -2.06 15.26
CA THR A 90 19.51 -1.52 15.26
C THR A 90 19.63 -0.36 14.25
N GLU A 91 20.53 0.59 14.52
CA GLU A 91 20.73 1.79 13.67
C GLU A 91 21.07 1.43 12.21
N GLU A 92 21.78 0.32 11.96
CA GLU A 92 22.14 -0.16 10.62
C GLU A 92 20.94 -0.54 9.76
N GLU A 93 19.89 -1.14 10.34
CA GLU A 93 18.68 -1.53 9.60
C GLU A 93 17.84 -0.32 9.19
N ILE A 94 17.92 0.78 9.96
CA ILE A 94 17.23 2.05 9.68
C ILE A 94 17.90 2.80 8.52
N GLU A 95 19.22 2.74 8.41
CA GLU A 95 19.99 3.45 7.38
C GLU A 95 19.81 2.81 5.99
N ASP A 96 19.77 1.48 5.91
CA ASP A 96 19.48 0.71 4.69
C ASP A 96 18.07 1.02 4.15
N MET A 97 17.09 1.35 4.99
CA MET A 97 15.72 1.69 4.59
C MET A 97 15.59 3.12 4.06
N LYS A 98 16.39 4.08 4.57
CA LYS A 98 16.39 5.47 4.09
C LYS A 98 16.97 5.61 2.68
N LEU A 99 17.93 4.76 2.31
CA LEU A 99 18.57 4.74 0.99
C LEU A 99 17.64 4.31 -0.15
N TYR A 100 16.49 3.68 0.16
CA TYR A 100 15.56 3.12 -0.85
C TYR A 100 14.26 3.91 -1.00
N GLN A 101 14.11 5.06 -0.36
CA GLN A 101 12.93 5.95 -0.55
C GLN A 101 12.90 6.63 -1.92
N ASP A 102 14.00 6.55 -2.70
CA ASP A 102 14.16 7.20 -4.00
C ASP A 102 13.95 6.28 -5.22
N GLU A 103 13.61 5.01 -5.05
CA GLU A 103 13.18 4.21 -6.19
C GLU A 103 11.84 4.77 -6.71
N LYS A 104 11.97 5.52 -7.80
CA LYS A 104 10.88 6.13 -8.58
C LYS A 104 9.66 5.24 -8.56
N MET A 105 8.55 5.79 -8.09
CA MET A 105 7.21 5.26 -8.35
C MET A 105 7.10 5.00 -9.86
N VAL A 106 7.35 3.76 -10.26
CA VAL A 106 6.97 3.31 -11.59
C VAL A 106 5.46 3.30 -11.57
N ASN A 107 4.90 4.33 -12.16
CA ASN A 107 3.48 4.44 -12.42
C ASN A 107 3.11 3.25 -13.31
N PRO A 108 2.39 2.23 -12.85
CA PRO A 108 1.88 1.24 -13.78
C PRO A 108 0.82 1.98 -14.58
N GLU A 109 1.15 2.37 -15.80
CA GLU A 109 0.16 2.75 -16.78
C GLU A 109 -0.88 1.64 -16.81
N ASN A 110 -2.11 2.01 -16.44
CA ASN A 110 -3.26 1.16 -16.34
C ASN A 110 -3.40 0.20 -17.52
N ILE A 111 -3.01 -1.01 -17.32
CA ILE A 111 -3.63 -2.10 -18.04
C ILE A 111 -5.04 -2.17 -17.45
N LEU A 112 -6.03 -1.71 -18.20
CA LEU A 112 -7.44 -1.92 -17.93
C LEU A 112 -7.69 -3.43 -18.09
N LEU A 113 -7.39 -4.18 -17.05
CA LEU A 113 -7.74 -5.59 -16.98
C LEU A 113 -9.26 -5.70 -16.97
N SER A 114 -9.81 -6.56 -17.84
CA SER A 114 -11.23 -6.88 -17.79
C SER A 114 -11.61 -7.45 -16.43
N GLU A 115 -12.86 -7.34 -16.02
CA GLU A 115 -13.35 -7.93 -14.76
C GLU A 115 -13.12 -9.45 -14.72
N GLU A 116 -13.19 -10.09 -15.89
CA GLU A 116 -12.90 -11.51 -16.07
C GLU A 116 -11.44 -11.83 -15.74
N THR A 117 -10.49 -11.06 -16.28
CA THR A 117 -9.06 -11.22 -15.98
C THR A 117 -8.74 -10.97 -14.50
N LYS A 118 -9.39 -9.99 -13.88
CA LYS A 118 -9.26 -9.76 -12.43
C LYS A 118 -9.76 -10.96 -11.62
N GLY A 119 -10.89 -11.54 -12.03
CA GLY A 119 -11.46 -12.74 -11.43
C GLY A 119 -10.54 -13.95 -11.51
N MET A 120 -9.92 -14.18 -12.67
CA MET A 120 -8.93 -15.25 -12.87
C MET A 120 -7.71 -15.07 -11.97
N ILE A 121 -7.13 -13.87 -11.96
CA ILE A 121 -5.96 -13.58 -11.10
C ILE A 121 -6.30 -13.78 -9.61
N LYS A 122 -7.48 -13.37 -9.16
CA LYS A 122 -7.92 -13.57 -7.79
C LYS A 122 -8.02 -15.05 -7.43
N LYS A 123 -8.66 -15.87 -8.26
CA LYS A 123 -8.77 -17.33 -8.08
C LYS A 123 -7.38 -17.98 -8.07
N ALA A 124 -6.50 -17.60 -8.98
CA ALA A 124 -5.14 -18.14 -9.04
C ALA A 124 -4.33 -17.77 -7.77
N LEU A 125 -4.50 -16.55 -7.25
CA LEU A 125 -3.89 -16.13 -5.99
C LEU A 125 -4.42 -16.95 -4.79
N GLU A 126 -5.67 -17.37 -4.79
CA GLU A 126 -6.25 -18.21 -3.73
C GLU A 126 -5.66 -19.63 -3.71
N GLN A 127 -5.16 -20.12 -4.86
CA GLN A 127 -4.58 -21.47 -5.00
C GLN A 127 -3.10 -21.56 -4.59
N ILE A 128 -2.37 -20.44 -4.55
CA ILE A 128 -0.97 -20.44 -4.09
C ILE A 128 -0.89 -20.31 -2.57
N SER A 129 0.23 -20.79 -1.97
CA SER A 129 0.41 -20.70 -0.53
C SER A 129 0.43 -19.25 -0.04
N GLU A 130 -0.03 -19.04 1.19
CA GLU A 130 -0.20 -17.74 1.83
C GLU A 130 1.07 -16.88 1.76
N VAL A 131 2.24 -17.46 2.00
CA VAL A 131 3.54 -16.76 1.98
C VAL A 131 3.84 -16.12 0.62
N PHE A 132 3.55 -16.81 -0.50
CA PHE A 132 3.76 -16.26 -1.83
C PHE A 132 2.66 -15.25 -2.18
N ARG A 133 1.40 -15.56 -1.86
CA ARG A 133 0.26 -14.66 -2.06
C ARG A 133 0.48 -13.32 -1.37
N GLU A 134 0.81 -13.33 -0.08
CA GLU A 134 1.08 -12.13 0.70
C GLU A 134 2.22 -11.31 0.07
N THR A 135 3.36 -11.96 -0.26
CA THR A 135 4.50 -11.28 -0.88
C THR A 135 4.12 -10.62 -2.20
N LEU A 136 3.31 -11.29 -3.05
CA LEU A 136 2.84 -10.75 -4.32
C LEU A 136 1.85 -9.59 -4.12
N VAL A 137 0.94 -9.69 -3.16
CA VAL A 137 0.01 -8.61 -2.81
C VAL A 137 0.77 -7.38 -2.32
N LEU A 138 1.73 -7.55 -1.39
CA LEU A 138 2.57 -6.46 -0.91
C LEU A 138 3.35 -5.80 -2.07
N LYS A 139 3.86 -6.60 -3.00
CA LYS A 139 4.65 -6.08 -4.14
C LYS A 139 3.80 -5.39 -5.19
N PHE A 140 2.71 -6.01 -5.65
CA PHE A 140 1.99 -5.58 -6.86
C PHE A 140 0.69 -4.83 -6.59
N VAL A 141 0.06 -5.05 -5.44
CA VAL A 141 -1.16 -4.33 -5.05
C VAL A 141 -0.80 -3.10 -4.20
N TYR A 142 0.09 -3.28 -3.22
CA TYR A 142 0.52 -2.18 -2.35
C TYR A 142 1.79 -1.48 -2.84
N GLU A 143 2.41 -1.98 -3.93
CA GLU A 143 3.58 -1.37 -4.59
C GLU A 143 4.78 -1.13 -3.65
N LEU A 144 4.97 -2.04 -2.68
CA LEU A 144 6.08 -1.94 -1.74
C LEU A 144 7.41 -2.30 -2.40
N SER A 145 8.48 -1.65 -1.95
CA SER A 145 9.84 -2.05 -2.30
C SER A 145 10.20 -3.42 -1.69
N ASN A 146 11.17 -4.11 -2.25
CA ASN A 146 11.63 -5.39 -1.70
C ASN A 146 12.20 -5.24 -0.29
N ALA A 147 12.73 -4.05 0.05
CA ALA A 147 13.22 -3.75 1.39
C ALA A 147 12.08 -3.64 2.41
N GLU A 148 11.00 -2.91 2.06
CA GLU A 148 9.81 -2.78 2.90
C GLU A 148 9.12 -4.14 3.12
N ILE A 149 9.01 -4.96 2.06
CA ILE A 149 8.44 -6.30 2.17
C ILE A 149 9.31 -7.19 3.07
N ALA A 150 10.65 -7.16 2.88
CA ALA A 150 11.59 -7.89 3.72
C ALA A 150 11.43 -7.52 5.19
N TYR A 151 11.27 -6.24 5.44
CA TYR A 151 11.04 -5.68 6.76
C TYR A 151 9.71 -6.15 7.37
N ILE A 152 8.60 -6.01 6.65
CA ILE A 152 7.26 -6.43 7.09
C ILE A 152 7.23 -7.92 7.41
N GLN A 153 7.80 -8.74 6.52
CA GLN A 153 7.79 -10.21 6.65
C GLN A 153 8.91 -10.77 7.55
N GLY A 154 9.85 -9.94 8.03
CA GLY A 154 10.97 -10.37 8.88
C GLY A 154 11.95 -11.30 8.16
N VAL A 155 12.21 -11.09 6.87
CA VAL A 155 13.08 -11.93 6.03
C VAL A 155 14.09 -11.09 5.27
N SER A 156 15.10 -11.74 4.65
CA SER A 156 16.07 -11.03 3.82
C SER A 156 15.46 -10.53 2.49
N LYS A 157 16.00 -9.44 1.91
CA LYS A 157 15.65 -8.98 0.56
C LYS A 157 15.78 -10.08 -0.50
N LYS A 158 16.80 -10.93 -0.36
CA LYS A 158 17.02 -12.08 -1.25
C LYS A 158 15.86 -13.07 -1.17
N THR A 159 15.35 -13.32 0.03
CA THR A 159 14.18 -14.17 0.26
C THR A 159 12.94 -13.58 -0.42
N VAL A 160 12.71 -12.27 -0.31
CA VAL A 160 11.59 -11.60 -0.99
C VAL A 160 11.69 -11.75 -2.50
N VAL A 161 12.85 -11.49 -3.10
CA VAL A 161 13.06 -11.67 -4.55
C VAL A 161 12.74 -13.09 -4.99
N MET A 162 13.18 -14.10 -4.22
CA MET A 162 12.88 -15.51 -4.51
C MET A 162 11.39 -15.84 -4.35
N ARG A 163 10.71 -15.26 -3.34
CA ARG A 163 9.26 -15.44 -3.15
C ARG A 163 8.47 -14.83 -4.31
N ILE A 164 8.82 -13.62 -4.75
CA ILE A 164 8.21 -12.98 -5.92
C ILE A 164 8.40 -13.83 -7.17
N TYR A 165 9.61 -14.29 -7.41
CA TYR A 165 9.91 -15.13 -8.59
C TYR A 165 9.09 -16.42 -8.60
N ARG A 166 9.12 -17.20 -7.51
CA ARG A 166 8.39 -18.46 -7.38
C ARG A 166 6.87 -18.25 -7.42
N GLY A 167 6.36 -17.24 -6.73
CA GLY A 167 4.94 -16.93 -6.75
C GLY A 167 4.43 -16.58 -8.15
N LYS A 168 5.21 -15.83 -8.95
CA LYS A 168 4.90 -15.57 -10.36
C LYS A 168 4.89 -16.83 -11.22
N GLN A 169 5.81 -17.76 -10.98
CA GLN A 169 5.81 -19.04 -11.71
C GLN A 169 4.55 -19.85 -11.39
N MET A 170 4.22 -20.03 -10.12
CA MET A 170 3.00 -20.71 -9.69
C MET A 170 1.73 -20.10 -10.30
N LEU A 171 1.61 -18.76 -10.30
CA LEU A 171 0.47 -18.09 -10.94
C LEU A 171 0.38 -18.38 -12.44
N ARG A 172 1.52 -18.39 -13.15
CA ARG A 172 1.54 -18.71 -14.59
C ARG A 172 1.08 -20.14 -14.86
N GLU A 173 1.53 -21.10 -14.07
CA GLU A 173 1.13 -22.50 -14.20
C GLU A 173 -0.38 -22.65 -14.00
N ILE A 174 -0.94 -22.07 -12.94
CA ILE A 174 -2.39 -22.13 -12.64
C ILE A 174 -3.21 -21.47 -13.76
N ILE A 175 -2.83 -20.28 -14.23
CA ILE A 175 -3.56 -19.58 -15.29
C ILE A 175 -3.49 -20.35 -16.61
N HIS A 176 -2.33 -20.92 -16.95
CA HIS A 176 -2.20 -21.77 -18.15
C HIS A 176 -3.06 -23.03 -18.10
N GLU A 177 -3.22 -23.64 -16.94
CA GLU A 177 -4.08 -24.83 -16.78
C GLU A 177 -5.56 -24.48 -16.91
N GLU A 178 -5.99 -23.28 -16.43
CA GLU A 178 -7.37 -22.81 -16.59
C GLU A 178 -7.71 -22.43 -18.06
N ASP A 179 -6.74 -21.91 -18.83
CA ASP A 179 -6.92 -21.55 -20.24
C ASP A 179 -7.03 -22.79 -21.17
N MET A 180 -6.62 -23.97 -20.69
CA MET A 180 -6.68 -25.23 -21.48
C MET A 180 -7.90 -26.08 -21.17
N GLN A 181 -8.80 -25.66 -20.27
CA GLN A 181 -10.06 -26.35 -19.93
C GLN A 181 -11.26 -25.63 -20.54
#